data_6e160e0cb4cf19d0266d47d176e3981f
#
_entry.id   6e160e0cb4cf19d0266d47d176e3981f
#
_cell.length_a   1.000
_cell.length_b   1.000
_cell.length_c   1.000
_cell.angle_alpha   90.00
_cell.angle_beta   90.00
_cell.angle_gamma   90.00
#
_symmetry.space_group_name_H-M   'P 1'
#
loop_
_entity.id
_entity.type
_entity.pdbx_description
1 polymer ?
#
loop_
_entity_poly.entity_id
_entity_poly.type
_entity_poly.pdbx_seq_one_letter_code
_entity_poly.pdbx_strand_id
1 'polypeptide(L)'
;VSSHWDSEALYFDFSCTFDELSVDERLGPAGPTARLWEYDVVELFLRPRGCSGYYEIDVGPLGQWLDLFVFEPRAHLDWSWRSRLSVDVQLDRDSRHWAVHLRLPFEAMATRFPALKMPEIGDVWRLNLFRIAGVHPGRRYFAWRPTFTTEPDFHVPSAFGNLVFLSEDCFAA
;
A
#
# COMPACT_ATOMS: atom_id res chain seq x y z
N VAL A 1 -4.24 10.39 3.32
CA VAL A 1 -3.44 9.86 2.19
C VAL A 1 -3.73 10.67 0.96
N SER A 2 -2.72 11.02 0.19
CA SER A 2 -2.81 11.59 -1.15
C SER A 2 -2.13 10.69 -2.17
N SER A 3 -2.49 10.83 -3.45
CA SER A 3 -1.84 10.10 -4.53
C SER A 3 -1.77 10.96 -5.79
N HIS A 4 -0.73 10.74 -6.56
CA HIS A 4 -0.58 11.32 -7.90
C HIS A 4 0.11 10.29 -8.81
N TRP A 5 0.23 10.63 -10.09
CA TRP A 5 0.85 9.77 -11.08
C TRP A 5 1.51 10.58 -12.19
N ASP A 6 2.48 9.98 -12.85
CA ASP A 6 3.10 10.48 -14.07
C ASP A 6 3.21 9.36 -15.12
N SER A 7 4.03 9.55 -16.14
CA SER A 7 4.25 8.56 -17.19
C SER A 7 5.04 7.31 -16.73
N GLU A 8 5.61 7.31 -15.53
CA GLU A 8 6.50 6.24 -15.06
C GLU A 8 5.94 5.48 -13.85
N ALA A 9 5.22 6.17 -12.96
CA ALA A 9 4.88 5.62 -11.65
C ALA A 9 3.59 6.16 -11.05
N LEU A 10 3.07 5.42 -10.07
CA LEU A 10 2.13 5.89 -9.07
C LEU A 10 2.88 6.34 -7.82
N TYR A 11 2.39 7.39 -7.19
CA TYR A 11 2.91 7.93 -5.94
C TYR A 11 1.81 7.96 -4.89
N PHE A 12 2.18 7.61 -3.67
CA PHE A 12 1.30 7.67 -2.51
C PHE A 12 2.00 8.31 -1.34
N ASP A 13 1.33 9.27 -0.71
CA ASP A 13 1.80 9.93 0.50
C ASP A 13 0.86 9.56 1.65
N PHE A 14 1.39 8.91 2.67
CA PHE A 14 0.67 8.61 3.89
C PHE A 14 1.14 9.54 5.00
N SER A 15 0.20 10.02 5.80
CA SER A 15 0.45 10.81 7.01
C SER A 15 -0.29 10.15 8.16
N CYS A 16 0.45 9.72 9.18
CA CYS A 16 -0.04 8.84 10.23
C CYS A 16 0.33 9.40 11.61
N THR A 17 -0.66 9.54 12.49
CA THR A 17 -0.44 9.81 13.92
C THR A 17 -0.48 8.51 14.72
N PHE A 18 0.16 8.44 15.87
CA PHE A 18 0.13 7.29 16.76
C PHE A 18 0.09 7.72 18.25
N ASP A 19 -0.51 6.89 19.08
CA ASP A 19 -0.42 7.01 20.54
C ASP A 19 0.73 6.17 21.06
N GLU A 20 0.73 4.90 20.65
CA GLU A 20 1.80 3.92 20.88
C GLU A 20 2.23 3.35 19.54
N LEU A 21 3.52 3.14 19.36
CA LEU A 21 4.10 2.64 18.12
C LEU A 21 4.61 1.20 18.33
N SER A 22 4.05 0.28 17.57
CA SER A 22 4.50 -1.12 17.54
C SER A 22 5.50 -1.30 16.42
N VAL A 23 6.78 -1.44 16.72
CA VAL A 23 7.87 -1.65 15.75
C VAL A 23 8.87 -2.67 16.29
N ASP A 24 9.59 -3.34 15.42
CA ASP A 24 10.75 -4.14 15.79
C ASP A 24 12.03 -3.44 15.29
N GLU A 25 12.74 -2.81 16.20
CA GLU A 25 13.99 -2.07 15.94
C GLU A 25 15.13 -2.97 15.40
N ARG A 26 14.98 -4.29 15.50
CA ARG A 26 15.96 -5.25 14.97
C ARG A 26 15.79 -5.49 13.48
N LEU A 27 14.61 -5.20 12.95
CA LEU A 27 14.34 -5.26 11.52
C LEU A 27 14.98 -4.01 10.89
N GLY A 28 16.02 -4.19 10.12
CA GLY A 28 16.72 -3.07 9.45
C GLY A 28 15.80 -2.27 8.51
N PRO A 29 16.17 -1.03 8.18
CA PRO A 29 15.32 -0.11 7.41
C PRO A 29 15.18 -0.48 5.92
N ALA A 30 15.91 -1.45 5.41
CA ALA A 30 15.98 -1.70 3.98
C ALA A 30 15.67 -3.15 3.63
N GLY A 31 14.64 -3.33 2.80
CA GLY A 31 14.38 -4.58 2.11
C GLY A 31 13.07 -5.26 2.48
N PRO A 32 12.70 -6.29 1.71
CA PRO A 32 11.48 -7.04 1.94
C PRO A 32 11.49 -7.68 3.32
N THR A 33 10.56 -7.27 4.17
CA THR A 33 10.43 -7.73 5.55
C THR A 33 9.13 -8.50 5.69
N ALA A 34 9.24 -9.81 5.87
CA ALA A 34 8.05 -10.64 6.10
C ALA A 34 7.38 -10.29 7.43
N ARG A 35 6.06 -10.44 7.47
CA ARG A 35 5.22 -10.26 8.66
C ARG A 35 5.18 -8.81 9.19
N LEU A 36 5.33 -7.81 8.30
CA LEU A 36 5.16 -6.41 8.69
C LEU A 36 3.80 -6.12 9.30
N TRP A 37 2.76 -6.85 8.89
CA TRP A 37 1.41 -6.76 9.46
C TRP A 37 1.30 -7.10 10.95
N GLU A 38 2.37 -7.55 11.60
CA GLU A 38 2.42 -7.73 13.07
C GLU A 38 2.75 -6.45 13.82
N TYR A 39 3.15 -5.41 13.12
CA TYR A 39 3.57 -4.11 13.64
C TYR A 39 2.69 -2.98 13.11
N ASP A 40 3.04 -1.74 13.46
CA ASP A 40 2.47 -0.57 12.78
C ASP A 40 2.89 -0.59 11.32
N VAL A 41 1.92 -0.47 10.42
CA VAL A 41 2.13 -0.56 8.98
C VAL A 41 1.04 0.19 8.24
N VAL A 42 1.36 0.77 7.10
CA VAL A 42 0.41 1.16 6.07
C VAL A 42 0.49 0.15 4.92
N GLU A 43 -0.65 -0.18 4.33
CA GLU A 43 -0.73 -1.16 3.25
C GLU A 43 -1.50 -0.57 2.06
N LEU A 44 -0.98 -0.82 0.87
CA LEU A 44 -1.59 -0.48 -0.41
C LEU A 44 -1.89 -1.77 -1.17
N PHE A 45 -3.18 -2.04 -1.40
CA PHE A 45 -3.62 -3.14 -2.26
C PHE A 45 -4.15 -2.56 -3.57
N LEU A 46 -3.48 -2.85 -4.67
CA LEU A 46 -3.71 -2.24 -5.97
C LEU A 46 -3.99 -3.29 -7.05
N ARG A 47 -5.12 -3.15 -7.74
CA ARG A 47 -5.51 -4.04 -8.83
C ARG A 47 -5.73 -3.24 -10.12
N PRO A 48 -4.79 -3.29 -11.07
CA PRO A 48 -4.95 -2.71 -12.39
C PRO A 48 -6.14 -3.26 -13.14
N ARG A 49 -6.67 -2.48 -14.07
CA ARG A 49 -7.76 -2.91 -14.94
C ARG A 49 -7.36 -4.17 -15.72
N GLY A 50 -8.22 -5.18 -15.71
CA GLY A 50 -8.01 -6.46 -16.38
C GLY A 50 -7.10 -7.45 -15.64
N CYS A 51 -6.49 -7.04 -14.53
CA CYS A 51 -5.70 -7.95 -13.70
C CYS A 51 -6.61 -8.83 -12.84
N SER A 52 -6.35 -10.14 -12.82
CA SER A 52 -7.13 -11.10 -12.01
C SER A 52 -6.72 -11.08 -10.54
N GLY A 53 -5.44 -10.76 -10.24
CA GLY A 53 -4.92 -10.59 -8.88
C GLY A 53 -4.72 -9.12 -8.52
N TYR A 54 -3.96 -8.86 -7.47
CA TYR A 54 -3.59 -7.51 -7.03
C TYR A 54 -2.18 -7.49 -6.44
N TYR A 55 -1.59 -6.31 -6.43
CA TYR A 55 -0.31 -6.02 -5.79
C TYR A 55 -0.56 -5.58 -4.34
N GLU A 56 0.26 -6.07 -3.44
CA GLU A 56 0.27 -5.71 -2.04
C GLU A 56 1.63 -5.09 -1.71
N ILE A 57 1.60 -3.91 -1.13
CA ILE A 57 2.77 -3.16 -0.69
C ILE A 57 2.51 -2.71 0.74
N ASP A 58 3.37 -3.13 1.65
CA ASP A 58 3.34 -2.74 3.05
C ASP A 58 4.55 -1.87 3.37
N VAL A 59 4.38 -0.86 4.20
CA VAL A 59 5.48 0.00 4.66
C VAL A 59 5.35 0.26 6.16
N GLY A 60 6.41 -0.03 6.89
CA GLY A 60 6.52 0.22 8.33
C GLY A 60 7.17 1.57 8.66
N PRO A 61 6.99 2.07 9.90
CA PRO A 61 7.48 3.37 10.33
C PRO A 61 9.01 3.53 10.36
N LEU A 62 9.76 2.44 10.31
CA LEU A 62 11.22 2.46 10.27
C LEU A 62 11.78 2.27 8.85
N GLY A 63 10.92 2.34 7.81
CA GLY A 63 11.31 2.18 6.41
C GLY A 63 11.40 0.73 5.92
N GLN A 64 11.00 -0.24 6.74
CA GLN A 64 10.83 -1.60 6.27
C GLN A 64 9.66 -1.64 5.29
N TRP A 65 9.74 -2.52 4.31
CA TRP A 65 8.67 -2.71 3.35
C TRP A 65 8.52 -4.18 2.97
N LEU A 66 7.36 -4.52 2.45
CA LEU A 66 7.03 -5.81 1.86
C LEU A 66 6.34 -5.57 0.54
N ASP A 67 6.67 -6.38 -0.46
CA ASP A 67 5.96 -6.42 -1.73
C ASP A 67 5.65 -7.84 -2.15
N LEU A 68 4.45 -8.05 -2.64
CA LEU A 68 4.06 -9.33 -3.22
C LEU A 68 2.90 -9.16 -4.22
N PHE A 69 2.69 -10.18 -5.03
CA PHE A 69 1.52 -10.26 -5.88
C PHE A 69 0.59 -11.36 -5.39
N VAL A 70 -0.68 -11.02 -5.22
CA VAL A 70 -1.73 -11.93 -4.75
C VAL A 70 -2.59 -12.36 -5.93
N PHE A 71 -2.50 -13.64 -6.31
CA PHE A 71 -3.42 -14.25 -7.28
C PHE A 71 -4.77 -14.56 -6.66
N GLU A 72 -4.71 -15.19 -5.49
CA GLU A 72 -5.86 -15.58 -4.71
C GLU A 72 -5.53 -15.37 -3.23
N PRO A 73 -6.38 -14.60 -2.50
CA PRO A 73 -6.16 -14.32 -1.09
C PRO A 73 -5.85 -15.57 -0.28
N ARG A 74 -4.75 -15.57 0.47
CA ARG A 74 -4.30 -16.63 1.39
C ARG A 74 -3.97 -17.98 0.75
N ALA A 75 -4.28 -18.18 -0.52
CA ALA A 75 -4.08 -19.46 -1.22
C ALA A 75 -2.92 -19.41 -2.20
N HIS A 76 -2.78 -18.34 -2.95
CA HIS A 76 -1.77 -18.26 -4.00
C HIS A 76 -1.12 -16.88 -4.05
N LEU A 77 0.10 -16.79 -3.54
CA LEU A 77 0.90 -15.58 -3.39
C LEU A 77 2.21 -15.72 -4.14
N ASP A 78 2.61 -14.69 -4.87
CA ASP A 78 3.93 -14.61 -5.49
C ASP A 78 4.86 -13.72 -4.64
N TRP A 79 5.64 -14.34 -3.81
CA TRP A 79 6.66 -13.72 -2.97
C TRP A 79 7.95 -13.36 -3.74
N SER A 80 8.07 -13.79 -4.98
CA SER A 80 9.24 -13.53 -5.81
C SER A 80 9.13 -12.24 -6.62
N TRP A 81 7.91 -11.73 -6.83
CA TRP A 81 7.71 -10.45 -7.49
C TRP A 81 8.38 -9.31 -6.69
N ARG A 82 8.92 -8.34 -7.41
CA ARG A 82 9.56 -7.16 -6.83
C ARG A 82 9.01 -5.90 -7.48
N SER A 83 8.48 -5.03 -6.63
CA SER A 83 7.88 -3.76 -7.03
C SER A 83 8.88 -2.74 -7.53
N ARG A 84 10.18 -2.91 -7.20
CA ARG A 84 11.20 -1.87 -7.41
C ARG A 84 10.76 -0.49 -6.86
N LEU A 85 9.96 -0.52 -5.83
CA LEU A 85 9.48 0.69 -5.17
C LEU A 85 10.65 1.51 -4.61
N SER A 86 10.46 2.81 -4.53
CA SER A 86 11.24 3.64 -3.61
C SER A 86 10.33 4.17 -2.52
N VAL A 87 10.86 4.11 -1.30
CA VAL A 87 10.16 4.51 -0.09
C VAL A 87 11.06 5.48 0.68
N ASP A 88 10.49 6.61 1.09
CA ASP A 88 11.06 7.50 2.09
C ASP A 88 10.10 7.55 3.27
N VAL A 89 10.63 7.32 4.48
CA VAL A 89 9.84 7.33 5.72
C VAL A 89 10.45 8.34 6.69
N GLN A 90 9.61 9.22 7.20
CA GLN A 90 9.97 10.19 8.22
C GLN A 90 9.20 9.87 9.50
N LEU A 91 9.91 9.46 10.55
CA LEU A 91 9.33 9.17 11.86
C LEU A 91 9.75 10.25 12.85
N ASP A 92 8.77 10.99 13.37
CA ASP A 92 8.93 11.93 14.47
C ASP A 92 8.22 11.37 15.72
N ARG A 93 9.00 10.91 16.67
CA ARG A 93 8.50 10.33 17.93
C ARG A 93 7.98 11.39 18.89
N ASP A 94 8.49 12.62 18.79
CA ASP A 94 8.09 13.70 19.70
C ASP A 94 6.70 14.24 19.33
N SER A 95 6.44 14.45 18.04
CA SER A 95 5.12 14.83 17.53
C SER A 95 4.17 13.62 17.37
N ARG A 96 4.64 12.41 17.61
CA ARG A 96 3.89 11.16 17.42
C ARG A 96 3.30 11.04 16.01
N HIS A 97 4.12 11.32 15.03
CA HIS A 97 3.74 11.32 13.63
C HIS A 97 4.78 10.58 12.78
N TRP A 98 4.31 9.90 11.74
CA TRP A 98 5.18 9.39 10.70
C TRP A 98 4.53 9.56 9.32
N ALA A 99 5.36 9.75 8.33
CA ALA A 99 4.97 9.94 6.95
C ALA A 99 5.69 8.94 6.04
N VAL A 100 5.01 8.52 4.98
CA VAL A 100 5.58 7.67 3.93
C VAL A 100 5.40 8.37 2.60
N HIS A 101 6.47 8.46 1.83
CA HIS A 101 6.47 8.81 0.40
C HIS A 101 6.82 7.55 -0.39
N LEU A 102 5.85 6.99 -1.09
CA LEU A 102 5.97 5.75 -1.86
C LEU A 102 5.89 6.06 -3.35
N ARG A 103 6.89 5.61 -4.12
CA ARG A 103 6.86 5.56 -5.59
C ARG A 103 6.78 4.11 -6.06
N LEU A 104 5.78 3.78 -6.88
CA LEU A 104 5.55 2.45 -7.43
C LEU A 104 5.64 2.48 -8.96
N PRO A 105 6.74 1.99 -9.59
CA PRO A 105 6.91 2.04 -11.03
C PRO A 105 5.93 1.13 -11.78
N PHE A 106 5.32 1.63 -12.85
CA PHE A 106 4.46 0.83 -13.73
C PHE A 106 5.22 -0.32 -14.39
N GLU A 107 6.48 -0.09 -14.77
CA GLU A 107 7.34 -1.11 -15.35
C GLU A 107 7.44 -2.35 -14.46
N ALA A 108 7.59 -2.17 -13.16
CA ALA A 108 7.67 -3.27 -12.22
C ALA A 108 6.36 -4.08 -12.14
N MET A 109 5.22 -3.41 -12.20
CA MET A 109 3.91 -4.09 -12.29
C MET A 109 3.77 -4.87 -13.59
N ALA A 110 4.25 -4.33 -14.71
CA ALA A 110 4.22 -4.99 -16.01
C ALA A 110 5.04 -6.29 -16.04
N THR A 111 6.06 -6.44 -15.20
CA THR A 111 6.81 -7.71 -15.11
C THR A 111 5.93 -8.87 -14.65
N ARG A 112 4.94 -8.60 -13.81
CA ARG A 112 4.01 -9.62 -13.29
C ARG A 112 2.73 -9.73 -14.12
N PHE A 113 2.29 -8.63 -14.71
CA PHE A 113 1.12 -8.56 -15.56
C PHE A 113 1.51 -7.94 -16.92
N PRO A 114 2.08 -8.72 -17.85
CA PRO A 114 2.56 -8.21 -19.14
C PRO A 114 1.50 -7.55 -20.02
N ALA A 115 0.23 -7.82 -19.77
CA ALA A 115 -0.90 -7.17 -20.45
C ALA A 115 -1.26 -5.80 -19.83
N LEU A 116 -0.52 -5.35 -18.84
CA LEU A 116 -0.70 -4.04 -18.23
C LEU A 116 -0.52 -2.96 -19.31
N LYS A 117 -1.56 -2.17 -19.48
CA LYS A 117 -1.47 -0.93 -20.26
C LYS A 117 -1.16 0.21 -19.31
N MET A 118 -0.36 1.15 -19.78
CA MET A 118 -0.17 2.42 -19.09
C MET A 118 -1.53 3.08 -18.90
N PRO A 119 -1.81 3.61 -17.70
CA PRO A 119 -3.08 4.27 -17.47
C PRO A 119 -3.19 5.55 -18.31
N GLU A 120 -4.41 5.82 -18.79
CA GLU A 120 -4.77 7.07 -19.44
C GLU A 120 -5.73 7.86 -18.55
N ILE A 121 -5.89 9.15 -18.84
CA ILE A 121 -6.86 10.00 -18.13
C ILE A 121 -8.27 9.38 -18.29
N GLY A 122 -8.95 9.20 -17.18
CA GLY A 122 -10.26 8.56 -17.11
C GLY A 122 -10.21 7.05 -16.85
N ASP A 123 -9.06 6.42 -16.92
CA ASP A 123 -8.94 5.01 -16.52
C ASP A 123 -9.28 4.80 -15.04
N VAL A 124 -9.78 3.62 -14.74
CA VAL A 124 -10.15 3.23 -13.37
C VAL A 124 -9.49 1.91 -13.02
N TRP A 125 -8.68 1.95 -11.99
CA TRP A 125 -8.15 0.77 -11.32
C TRP A 125 -8.88 0.56 -9.98
N ARG A 126 -8.63 -0.55 -9.33
CA ARG A 126 -9.20 -0.85 -8.00
C ARG A 126 -8.11 -0.79 -6.95
N LEU A 127 -8.44 -0.21 -5.81
CA LEU A 127 -7.48 -0.06 -4.72
C LEU A 127 -8.17 -0.11 -3.37
N ASN A 128 -7.46 -0.56 -2.36
CA ASN A 128 -7.76 -0.24 -0.98
C ASN A 128 -6.49 0.17 -0.23
N LEU A 129 -6.67 0.99 0.79
CA LEU A 129 -5.62 1.46 1.66
C LEU A 129 -5.95 1.02 3.08
N PHE A 130 -4.94 0.52 3.77
CA PHE A 130 -5.12 0.01 5.11
C PHE A 130 -4.05 0.55 6.05
N ARG A 131 -4.33 0.45 7.33
CA ARG A 131 -3.38 0.71 8.39
C ARG A 131 -3.63 -0.21 9.55
N ILE A 132 -2.56 -0.77 10.09
CA ILE A 132 -2.53 -1.43 11.39
C ILE A 132 -1.76 -0.51 12.35
N ALA A 133 -2.29 -0.24 13.53
CA ALA A 133 -1.71 0.72 14.46
C ALA A 133 -1.83 0.27 15.92
N GLY A 134 -0.75 0.49 16.67
CA GLY A 134 -0.68 0.31 18.12
C GLY A 134 -0.39 -1.12 18.56
N VAL A 135 -0.36 -1.31 19.87
CA VAL A 135 0.01 -2.56 20.55
C VAL A 135 -1.23 -3.27 21.09
N HIS A 136 -1.14 -4.59 21.25
CA HIS A 136 -2.19 -5.35 21.93
C HIS A 136 -2.31 -4.96 23.41
N PRO A 137 -3.55 -4.89 23.98
CA PRO A 137 -4.84 -5.21 23.36
C PRO A 137 -5.48 -4.05 22.60
N GLY A 138 -4.87 -2.87 22.56
CA GLY A 138 -5.43 -1.66 21.94
C GLY A 138 -5.19 -1.54 20.43
N ARG A 139 -4.71 -2.59 19.76
CA ARG A 139 -4.38 -2.59 18.35
C ARG A 139 -5.59 -2.29 17.48
N ARG A 140 -5.44 -1.37 16.52
CA ARG A 140 -6.50 -0.89 15.65
C ARG A 140 -6.21 -1.22 14.19
N TYR A 141 -7.29 -1.47 13.43
CA TYR A 141 -7.27 -1.81 12.01
C TYR A 141 -8.14 -0.82 11.26
N PHE A 142 -7.58 -0.16 10.27
CA PHE A 142 -8.26 0.85 9.47
C PHE A 142 -8.25 0.45 8.00
N ALA A 143 -9.36 0.73 7.33
CA ALA A 143 -9.51 0.56 5.90
C ALA A 143 -10.13 1.81 5.28
N TRP A 144 -9.61 2.27 4.16
CA TRP A 144 -10.24 3.35 3.38
C TRP A 144 -11.62 2.93 2.89
N ARG A 145 -11.73 1.71 2.37
CA ARG A 145 -13.02 1.09 2.03
C ARG A 145 -13.26 -0.08 2.98
N PRO A 146 -14.35 -0.03 3.77
CA PRO A 146 -14.66 -1.09 4.73
C PRO A 146 -14.78 -2.45 4.06
N THR A 147 -14.22 -3.47 4.68
CA THR A 147 -14.27 -4.86 4.21
C THR A 147 -15.51 -5.62 4.68
N PHE A 148 -16.20 -5.10 5.72
CA PHE A 148 -17.42 -5.67 6.33
C PHE A 148 -17.25 -7.12 6.83
N THR A 149 -16.05 -7.48 7.25
CA THR A 149 -15.74 -8.77 7.85
C THR A 149 -15.91 -8.72 9.37
N THR A 150 -16.24 -9.85 10.00
CA THR A 150 -16.43 -9.94 11.45
C THR A 150 -15.11 -9.73 12.19
N GLU A 151 -14.04 -10.36 11.69
CA GLU A 151 -12.67 -10.14 12.16
C GLU A 151 -11.92 -9.29 11.13
N PRO A 152 -10.89 -8.52 11.53
CA PRO A 152 -10.10 -7.72 10.59
C PRO A 152 -9.53 -8.56 9.46
N ASP A 153 -9.96 -8.29 8.23
CA ASP A 153 -9.50 -8.94 7.03
C ASP A 153 -9.37 -7.93 5.89
N PHE A 154 -8.15 -7.71 5.42
CA PHE A 154 -7.85 -6.77 4.34
C PHE A 154 -7.94 -7.41 2.94
N HIS A 155 -7.81 -8.74 2.87
CA HIS A 155 -7.81 -9.49 1.61
C HIS A 155 -9.23 -9.73 1.06
N VAL A 156 -9.99 -8.65 0.88
CA VAL A 156 -11.34 -8.65 0.33
C VAL A 156 -11.39 -7.79 -0.96
N PRO A 157 -10.96 -8.33 -2.12
CA PRO A 157 -10.87 -7.54 -3.36
C PRO A 157 -12.20 -6.96 -3.84
N SER A 158 -13.33 -7.53 -3.45
CA SER A 158 -14.66 -6.99 -3.75
C SER A 158 -14.93 -5.65 -3.05
N ALA A 159 -14.26 -5.38 -1.93
CA ALA A 159 -14.36 -4.15 -1.17
C ALA A 159 -13.45 -3.03 -1.71
N PHE A 160 -12.57 -3.30 -2.67
CA PHE A 160 -11.69 -2.26 -3.22
C PHE A 160 -12.49 -1.12 -3.86
N GLY A 161 -12.09 0.12 -3.58
CA GLY A 161 -12.63 1.32 -4.18
C GLY A 161 -12.04 1.58 -5.58
N ASN A 162 -12.40 2.71 -6.17
CA ASN A 162 -11.92 3.14 -7.47
C ASN A 162 -10.74 4.11 -7.30
N LEU A 163 -9.65 3.85 -8.00
CA LEU A 163 -8.58 4.79 -8.29
C LEU A 163 -8.81 5.31 -9.71
N VAL A 164 -9.12 6.59 -9.83
CA VAL A 164 -9.39 7.25 -11.12
C VAL A 164 -8.17 8.06 -11.51
N PHE A 165 -7.67 7.87 -12.72
CA PHE A 165 -6.54 8.62 -13.26
C PHE A 165 -7.04 9.96 -13.82
N LEU A 166 -6.69 11.05 -13.18
CA LEU A 166 -7.13 12.41 -13.53
C LEU A 166 -5.95 13.23 -14.07
N SER A 167 -6.25 14.27 -14.87
CA SER A 167 -5.26 15.28 -15.22
C SER A 167 -5.04 16.26 -14.06
N GLU A 168 -3.88 16.94 -14.05
CA GLU A 168 -3.57 17.99 -13.08
C GLU A 168 -4.63 19.10 -13.07
N ASP A 169 -5.20 19.42 -14.22
CA ASP A 169 -6.22 20.48 -14.37
C ASP A 169 -7.50 20.22 -13.56
N CYS A 170 -7.77 18.97 -13.17
CA CYS A 170 -8.94 18.62 -12.36
C CYS A 170 -8.89 19.17 -10.92
N PHE A 171 -7.73 19.64 -10.46
CA PHE A 171 -7.51 20.17 -9.11
C PHE A 171 -7.32 21.70 -9.08
N ALA A 172 -7.42 22.37 -10.22
CA ALA A 172 -7.19 23.81 -10.39
C ALA A 172 -8.46 24.66 -10.24
N ALA A 173 -9.45 24.22 -9.45
CA ALA A 173 -10.71 24.94 -9.21
C ALA A 173 -10.86 25.37 -7.74
#